data_ec7526bea634bc150190d4e538377927
#
_entry.id   ec7526bea634bc150190d4e538377927
#
_cell.length_a   1.000
_cell.length_b   1.000
_cell.length_c   1.000
_cell.angle_alpha   90.00
_cell.angle_beta   90.00
_cell.angle_gamma   90.00
#
_symmetry.space_group_name_H-M   'P 1'
#
loop_
_entity.id
_entity.type
_entity.pdbx_description
1 polymer ?
#
loop_
_entity_poly.entity_id
_entity_poly.type
_entity_poly.pdbx_seq_one_letter_code
_entity_poly.pdbx_strand_id
1 'polypeptide(L)'
;MVMLWALISCVEISAQEIQQVSNDSIALQEVVVKAARVVNKEDGKLIFPSDIQKQRSFSGFSLLGKLALPHIRVDEAGRSISATDHKGEVQVRINGILANMHDVQMLDVASIMSVDYIDSPGVRYGKNIAYVIDIHTRRASSGGSLGFNLTNALTTKLGSNDVYAS
;
A
#
# COMPACT_ATOMS: atom_id res chain seq x y z
N MET A 1 -19.31 80.27 63.37
CA MET A 1 -20.40 79.87 62.52
C MET A 1 -19.99 80.14 61.06
N VAL A 2 -19.29 79.30 60.41
CA VAL A 2 -19.10 79.25 58.95
C VAL A 2 -18.63 77.83 58.58
N MET A 3 -19.40 77.19 57.82
CA MET A 3 -19.16 75.86 57.29
C MET A 3 -17.93 75.80 56.36
N LEU A 4 -17.05 74.91 56.69
CA LEU A 4 -15.93 74.53 55.78
C LEU A 4 -16.28 73.22 55.16
N TRP A 5 -16.73 73.27 53.93
CA TRP A 5 -17.03 72.09 53.12
C TRP A 5 -15.73 71.70 52.42
N ALA A 6 -15.12 70.64 52.90
CA ALA A 6 -13.97 70.02 52.25
C ALA A 6 -14.46 69.16 51.08
N LEU A 7 -14.06 69.57 49.88
CA LEU A 7 -14.25 68.77 48.65
C LEU A 7 -13.21 67.64 48.67
N ILE A 8 -13.72 66.44 48.91
CA ILE A 8 -12.96 65.21 48.69
C ILE A 8 -13.05 64.94 47.22
N SER A 9 -12.03 65.28 46.46
CA SER A 9 -11.91 64.83 45.08
C SER A 9 -11.56 63.34 45.07
N CYS A 10 -12.52 62.52 44.63
CA CYS A 10 -12.31 61.14 44.37
C CYS A 10 -11.44 61.01 43.13
N VAL A 11 -10.21 60.54 43.28
CA VAL A 11 -9.39 60.15 42.15
C VAL A 11 -9.84 58.79 41.72
N GLU A 12 -10.54 58.73 40.61
CA GLU A 12 -10.82 57.47 39.94
C GLU A 12 -9.56 56.90 39.32
N ILE A 13 -9.03 55.87 39.96
CA ILE A 13 -7.94 55.09 39.39
C ILE A 13 -8.59 54.21 38.33
N SER A 14 -8.48 54.62 37.08
CA SER A 14 -8.78 53.77 35.93
C SER A 14 -7.83 52.59 35.95
N ALA A 15 -8.35 51.43 36.35
CA ALA A 15 -7.65 50.18 36.14
C ALA A 15 -7.53 49.98 34.62
N GLN A 16 -6.31 50.09 34.12
CA GLN A 16 -6.01 49.71 32.76
C GLN A 16 -6.31 48.21 32.63
N GLU A 17 -7.27 47.92 31.82
CA GLU A 17 -7.62 46.60 31.35
C GLU A 17 -6.38 46.00 30.68
N ILE A 18 -5.74 45.04 31.36
CA ILE A 18 -4.68 44.24 30.78
C ILE A 18 -5.33 43.50 29.61
N GLN A 19 -5.08 43.99 28.40
CA GLN A 19 -5.40 43.24 27.21
C GLN A 19 -4.84 41.81 27.38
N GLN A 20 -5.74 40.87 27.59
CA GLN A 20 -5.44 39.46 27.42
C GLN A 20 -4.84 39.31 26.03
N VAL A 21 -3.54 39.10 26.01
CA VAL A 21 -2.90 38.52 24.84
C VAL A 21 -3.59 37.19 24.63
N SER A 22 -4.57 37.17 23.73
CA SER A 22 -5.15 35.93 23.26
C SER A 22 -3.96 35.14 22.74
N ASN A 23 -3.60 34.10 23.46
CA ASN A 23 -2.78 33.04 22.92
C ASN A 23 -3.57 32.44 21.76
N ASP A 24 -3.45 33.09 20.63
CA ASP A 24 -3.81 32.52 19.36
C ASP A 24 -2.84 31.34 19.15
N SER A 25 -3.13 30.24 19.83
CA SER A 25 -2.50 28.98 19.54
C SER A 25 -2.89 28.66 18.10
N ILE A 26 -2.02 29.04 17.17
CA ILE A 26 -2.09 28.60 15.79
C ILE A 26 -2.09 27.08 15.89
N ALA A 27 -3.27 26.49 15.82
CA ALA A 27 -3.43 25.06 15.67
C ALA A 27 -2.73 24.72 14.35
N LEU A 28 -1.49 24.27 14.46
CA LEU A 28 -0.77 23.72 13.32
C LEU A 28 -1.64 22.59 12.80
N GLN A 29 -2.25 22.82 11.66
CA GLN A 29 -2.94 21.75 10.95
C GLN A 29 -1.94 20.61 10.83
N GLU A 30 -2.32 19.46 11.38
CA GLU A 30 -1.55 18.23 11.23
C GLU A 30 -1.27 18.03 9.74
N VAL A 31 -0.03 18.26 9.32
CA VAL A 31 0.40 17.98 7.97
C VAL A 31 0.47 16.46 7.85
N VAL A 32 -0.63 15.87 7.46
CA VAL A 32 -0.67 14.45 7.09
C VAL A 32 0.17 14.29 5.84
N VAL A 33 1.45 13.98 6.03
CA VAL A 33 2.34 13.59 4.94
C VAL A 33 1.86 12.24 4.42
N LYS A 34 1.01 12.24 3.40
CA LYS A 34 0.67 11.03 2.67
C LYS A 34 1.93 10.59 1.93
N ALA A 35 2.60 9.57 2.43
CA ALA A 35 3.71 8.95 1.73
C ALA A 35 3.29 8.58 0.30
N ALA A 36 4.16 8.84 -0.66
CA ALA A 36 3.92 8.48 -2.04
C ALA A 36 3.72 6.96 -2.15
N ARG A 37 2.62 6.54 -2.77
CA ARG A 37 2.31 5.11 -2.94
C ARG A 37 3.17 4.45 -4.02
N VAL A 38 3.78 5.23 -4.85
CA VAL A 38 4.69 4.79 -5.91
C VAL A 38 5.96 5.60 -5.81
N VAL A 39 7.07 4.92 -5.67
CA VAL A 39 8.40 5.49 -5.67
C VAL A 39 9.11 5.03 -6.93
N ASN A 40 9.48 5.97 -7.79
CA ASN A 40 10.26 5.65 -8.98
C ASN A 40 11.69 5.31 -8.59
N LYS A 41 12.21 4.24 -9.17
CA LYS A 41 13.60 3.77 -9.05
C LYS A 41 14.27 3.89 -10.42
N GLU A 42 15.58 3.73 -10.45
CA GLU A 42 16.37 3.79 -11.68
C GLU A 42 16.03 2.62 -12.62
N ASP A 43 15.69 1.47 -12.07
CA ASP A 43 15.38 0.21 -12.75
C ASP A 43 13.87 -0.15 -12.74
N GLY A 44 13.01 0.75 -12.24
CA GLY A 44 11.59 0.46 -12.16
C GLY A 44 10.81 1.29 -11.15
N LYS A 45 9.89 0.65 -10.43
CA LYS A 45 8.98 1.31 -9.47
C LYS A 45 8.76 0.45 -8.26
N LEU A 46 8.84 1.05 -7.07
CA LEU A 46 8.39 0.44 -5.83
C LEU A 46 6.97 0.94 -5.52
N ILE A 47 6.03 0.02 -5.41
CA ILE A 47 4.60 0.30 -5.27
C ILE A 47 4.13 -0.19 -3.91
N PHE A 48 3.44 0.67 -3.16
CA PHE A 48 2.82 0.35 -1.89
C PHE A 48 1.31 0.21 -2.07
N PRO A 49 0.77 -1.03 -2.05
CA PRO A 49 -0.66 -1.26 -2.19
C PRO A 49 -1.45 -0.56 -1.07
N SER A 50 -2.57 0.06 -1.43
CA SER A 50 -3.45 0.66 -0.43
C SER A 50 -4.22 -0.41 0.35
N ASP A 51 -4.67 -0.06 1.56
CA ASP A 51 -5.51 -0.95 2.36
C ASP A 51 -6.80 -1.33 1.61
N ILE A 52 -7.37 -0.39 0.86
CA ILE A 52 -8.55 -0.63 0.01
C ILE A 52 -8.24 -1.65 -1.10
N GLN A 53 -7.07 -1.55 -1.74
CA GLN A 53 -6.65 -2.51 -2.77
C GLN A 53 -6.44 -3.89 -2.15
N LYS A 54 -5.82 -3.97 -0.98
CA LYS A 54 -5.63 -5.21 -0.24
C LYS A 54 -6.96 -5.84 0.17
N GLN A 55 -7.85 -5.09 0.81
CA GLN A 55 -9.17 -5.57 1.25
C GLN A 55 -10.04 -6.07 0.11
N ARG A 56 -9.92 -5.47 -1.08
CA ARG A 56 -10.67 -5.87 -2.27
C ARG A 56 -9.99 -6.99 -3.06
N SER A 57 -8.87 -7.49 -2.62
CA SER A 57 -8.10 -8.55 -3.29
C SER A 57 -8.10 -9.80 -2.43
N PHE A 58 -8.37 -10.95 -3.02
CA PHE A 58 -8.42 -12.23 -2.34
C PHE A 58 -7.28 -13.17 -2.75
N SER A 59 -6.41 -12.73 -3.66
CA SER A 59 -5.21 -13.45 -4.08
C SER A 59 -4.12 -12.47 -4.50
N GLY A 60 -2.88 -12.95 -4.59
CA GLY A 60 -1.77 -12.16 -5.13
C GLY A 60 -2.04 -11.72 -6.58
N PHE A 61 -2.67 -12.56 -7.40
CA PHE A 61 -3.08 -12.18 -8.76
C PHE A 61 -4.07 -11.02 -8.78
N SER A 62 -5.12 -11.11 -7.94
CA SER A 62 -6.13 -10.04 -7.83
C SER A 62 -5.50 -8.71 -7.43
N LEU A 63 -4.54 -8.74 -6.51
CA LEU A 63 -3.81 -7.54 -6.12
C LEU A 63 -2.95 -6.99 -7.25
N LEU A 64 -2.12 -7.84 -7.89
CA LEU A 64 -1.26 -7.44 -8.99
C LEU A 64 -2.06 -6.85 -10.17
N GLY A 65 -3.22 -7.44 -10.48
CA GLY A 65 -4.14 -6.90 -11.49
C GLY A 65 -4.62 -5.49 -11.16
N LYS A 66 -4.92 -5.21 -9.88
CA LYS A 66 -5.35 -3.86 -9.43
C LYS A 66 -4.22 -2.84 -9.35
N LEU A 67 -2.98 -3.29 -9.28
CA LEU A 67 -1.83 -2.37 -9.32
C LEU A 67 -1.56 -1.85 -10.75
N ALA A 68 -2.13 -2.47 -11.77
CA ALA A 68 -2.04 -2.07 -13.17
C ALA A 68 -0.59 -1.77 -13.60
N LEU A 69 0.29 -2.76 -13.40
CA LEU A 69 1.72 -2.63 -13.72
C LEU A 69 1.91 -2.39 -15.22
N PRO A 70 2.76 -1.45 -15.63
CA PRO A 70 3.02 -1.19 -17.04
C PRO A 70 3.52 -2.45 -17.76
N HIS A 71 3.08 -2.65 -19.00
CA HIS A 71 3.49 -3.79 -19.85
C HIS A 71 3.21 -5.18 -19.28
N ILE A 72 2.48 -5.29 -18.18
CA ILE A 72 2.13 -6.55 -17.55
C ILE A 72 0.64 -6.82 -17.70
N ARG A 73 0.31 -8.03 -18.14
CA ARG A 73 -1.03 -8.57 -18.14
C ARG A 73 -1.14 -9.65 -17.08
N VAL A 74 -2.06 -9.47 -16.16
CA VAL A 74 -2.39 -10.46 -15.13
C VAL A 74 -3.71 -11.12 -15.52
N ASP A 75 -3.69 -12.40 -15.74
CA ASP A 75 -4.88 -13.23 -15.93
C ASP A 75 -5.14 -14.03 -14.66
N GLU A 76 -6.11 -13.56 -13.89
CA GLU A 76 -6.47 -14.20 -12.63
C GLU A 76 -7.14 -15.55 -12.84
N ALA A 77 -7.98 -15.69 -13.86
CA ALA A 77 -8.68 -16.94 -14.20
C ALA A 77 -7.70 -17.99 -14.71
N GLY A 78 -6.82 -17.61 -15.63
CA GLY A 78 -5.78 -18.46 -16.17
C GLY A 78 -4.57 -18.64 -15.26
N ARG A 79 -4.50 -17.90 -14.13
CA ARG A 79 -3.37 -17.91 -13.18
C ARG A 79 -2.05 -17.68 -13.90
N SER A 80 -2.01 -16.69 -14.76
CA SER A 80 -0.82 -16.36 -15.53
C SER A 80 -0.49 -14.86 -15.48
N ILE A 81 0.80 -14.58 -15.58
CA ILE A 81 1.33 -13.23 -15.70
C ILE A 81 2.24 -13.19 -16.91
N SER A 82 1.96 -12.29 -17.82
CA SER A 82 2.69 -12.18 -19.09
C SER A 82 3.01 -10.73 -19.44
N ALA A 83 4.07 -10.56 -20.24
CA ALA A 83 4.39 -9.26 -20.82
C ALA A 83 3.46 -8.99 -22.03
N THR A 84 3.02 -7.76 -22.20
CA THR A 84 2.15 -7.35 -23.32
C THR A 84 2.93 -6.91 -24.54
N ASP A 85 4.22 -6.62 -24.41
CA ASP A 85 5.07 -6.08 -25.46
C ASP A 85 6.01 -7.13 -26.10
N HIS A 86 5.86 -8.39 -25.73
CA HIS A 86 6.63 -9.51 -26.28
C HIS A 86 8.16 -9.41 -26.17
N LYS A 87 8.68 -8.55 -25.29
CA LYS A 87 10.13 -8.39 -25.08
C LYS A 87 10.80 -9.57 -24.37
N GLY A 88 10.00 -10.39 -23.68
CA GLY A 88 10.49 -11.53 -22.93
C GLY A 88 9.50 -12.01 -21.89
N GLU A 89 9.97 -12.80 -20.95
CA GLU A 89 9.17 -13.39 -19.90
C GLU A 89 9.09 -12.48 -18.67
N VAL A 90 8.05 -12.67 -17.88
CA VAL A 90 7.87 -12.02 -16.59
C VAL A 90 8.29 -13.00 -15.49
N GLN A 91 9.24 -12.58 -14.68
CA GLN A 91 9.67 -13.35 -13.52
C GLN A 91 9.00 -12.80 -12.27
N VAL A 92 8.35 -13.66 -11.49
CA VAL A 92 7.77 -13.30 -10.20
C VAL A 92 8.65 -13.82 -9.08
N ARG A 93 8.85 -13.00 -8.07
CA ARG A 93 9.63 -13.30 -6.87
C ARG A 93 8.82 -12.93 -5.62
N ILE A 94 9.10 -13.61 -4.53
CA ILE A 94 8.57 -13.27 -3.20
C ILE A 94 9.77 -13.13 -2.27
N ASN A 95 9.95 -11.94 -1.72
CA ASN A 95 11.09 -11.60 -0.85
C ASN A 95 12.45 -11.95 -1.49
N GLY A 96 12.59 -11.69 -2.78
CA GLY A 96 13.81 -11.98 -3.52
C GLY A 96 13.99 -13.44 -3.97
N ILE A 97 13.09 -14.35 -3.60
CA ILE A 97 13.12 -15.78 -3.99
C ILE A 97 12.21 -15.97 -5.20
N LEU A 98 12.68 -16.74 -6.19
CA LEU A 98 11.87 -17.09 -7.36
C LEU A 98 10.60 -17.82 -6.91
N ALA A 99 9.45 -17.31 -7.32
CA ALA A 99 8.14 -17.85 -6.99
C ALA A 99 7.48 -18.45 -8.23
N ASN A 100 6.72 -19.52 -8.04
CA ASN A 100 5.85 -20.05 -9.07
C ASN A 100 4.45 -19.39 -9.00
N MET A 101 3.63 -19.62 -10.00
CA MET A 101 2.28 -19.03 -10.05
C MET A 101 1.39 -19.52 -8.90
N HIS A 102 1.65 -20.71 -8.39
CA HIS A 102 0.94 -21.24 -7.24
C HIS A 102 1.25 -20.48 -5.95
N ASP A 103 2.53 -20.16 -5.73
CA ASP A 103 2.95 -19.35 -4.57
C ASP A 103 2.26 -17.98 -4.58
N VAL A 104 2.12 -17.37 -5.77
CA VAL A 104 1.41 -16.09 -5.94
C VAL A 104 -0.08 -16.23 -5.61
N GLN A 105 -0.70 -17.36 -5.99
CA GLN A 105 -2.10 -17.64 -5.69
C GLN A 105 -2.35 -17.77 -4.19
N MET A 106 -1.46 -18.45 -3.48
CA MET A 106 -1.58 -18.74 -2.06
C MET A 106 -1.12 -17.59 -1.15
N LEU A 107 -0.58 -16.54 -1.74
CA LEU A 107 -0.02 -15.43 -1.00
C LEU A 107 -1.10 -14.67 -0.21
N ASP A 108 -0.88 -14.52 1.09
CA ASP A 108 -1.74 -13.68 1.93
C ASP A 108 -1.57 -12.20 1.56
N VAL A 109 -2.61 -11.64 0.96
CA VAL A 109 -2.63 -10.24 0.50
C VAL A 109 -2.41 -9.26 1.65
N ALA A 110 -2.90 -9.57 2.85
CA ALA A 110 -2.73 -8.70 4.02
C ALA A 110 -1.26 -8.58 4.44
N SER A 111 -0.47 -9.61 4.19
CA SER A 111 0.96 -9.63 4.50
C SER A 111 1.80 -8.80 3.53
N ILE A 112 1.30 -8.47 2.33
CA ILE A 112 2.05 -7.75 1.31
C ILE A 112 2.31 -6.32 1.77
N MET A 113 3.57 -5.93 1.81
CA MET A 113 4.01 -4.58 2.17
C MET A 113 4.20 -3.70 0.93
N SER A 114 4.93 -4.22 -0.03
CA SER A 114 5.24 -3.50 -1.28
C SER A 114 5.47 -4.47 -2.43
N VAL A 115 5.38 -3.95 -3.64
CA VAL A 115 5.69 -4.66 -4.88
C VAL A 115 6.76 -3.87 -5.60
N ASP A 116 7.91 -4.49 -5.82
CA ASP A 116 9.00 -3.94 -6.60
C ASP A 116 8.85 -4.40 -8.05
N TYR A 117 8.51 -3.47 -8.92
CA TYR A 117 8.38 -3.70 -10.36
C TYR A 117 9.64 -3.20 -11.05
N ILE A 118 10.37 -4.10 -11.68
CA ILE A 118 11.62 -3.82 -12.40
C ILE A 118 11.36 -3.98 -13.89
N ASP A 119 11.45 -2.89 -14.63
CA ASP A 119 11.23 -2.86 -16.09
C ASP A 119 12.51 -2.95 -16.91
N SER A 120 13.65 -2.87 -16.26
CA SER A 120 14.96 -3.02 -16.86
C SER A 120 15.83 -4.02 -16.07
N PRO A 121 15.38 -5.30 -15.96
CA PRO A 121 16.12 -6.28 -15.20
C PRO A 121 17.45 -6.57 -15.86
N GLY A 122 18.54 -6.42 -15.10
CA GLY A 122 19.88 -6.79 -15.58
C GLY A 122 20.01 -8.30 -15.82
N VAL A 123 21.13 -8.70 -16.39
CA VAL A 123 21.47 -10.10 -16.72
C VAL A 123 21.39 -11.08 -15.53
N ARG A 124 21.40 -10.55 -14.30
CA ARG A 124 21.27 -11.32 -13.04
C ARG A 124 19.94 -12.08 -12.93
N TYR A 125 18.92 -11.65 -13.64
CA TYR A 125 17.59 -12.29 -13.62
C TYR A 125 17.41 -13.33 -14.73
N GLY A 126 18.30 -13.37 -15.71
CA GLY A 126 18.25 -14.27 -16.85
C GLY A 126 18.21 -13.53 -18.19
N LYS A 127 18.60 -14.24 -19.26
CA LYS A 127 18.71 -13.62 -20.60
C LYS A 127 17.38 -13.29 -21.25
N ASN A 128 16.30 -13.97 -20.85
CA ASN A 128 14.98 -13.87 -21.49
C ASN A 128 13.94 -13.17 -20.61
N ILE A 129 14.37 -12.62 -19.47
CA ILE A 129 13.49 -11.92 -18.54
C ILE A 129 13.39 -10.46 -18.93
N ALA A 130 12.19 -10.03 -19.31
CA ALA A 130 11.91 -8.63 -19.65
C ALA A 130 11.46 -7.81 -18.44
N TYR A 131 10.76 -8.44 -17.52
CA TYR A 131 10.20 -7.78 -16.33
C TYR A 131 10.34 -8.67 -15.10
N VAL A 132 10.58 -8.02 -13.96
CA VAL A 132 10.59 -8.72 -12.66
C VAL A 132 9.58 -8.06 -11.73
N ILE A 133 8.81 -8.88 -11.05
CA ILE A 133 7.87 -8.45 -10.02
C ILE A 133 8.32 -9.12 -8.72
N ASP A 134 8.89 -8.35 -7.79
CA ASP A 134 9.28 -8.85 -6.47
C ASP A 134 8.27 -8.38 -5.42
N ILE A 135 7.55 -9.30 -4.82
CA ILE A 135 6.53 -9.05 -3.83
C ILE A 135 7.16 -9.13 -2.44
N HIS A 136 7.24 -8.02 -1.75
CA HIS A 136 7.74 -7.97 -0.39
C HIS A 136 6.62 -8.16 0.62
N THR A 137 6.76 -9.18 1.45
CA THR A 137 5.79 -9.50 2.49
C THR A 137 6.38 -9.25 3.89
N ARG A 138 5.49 -8.95 4.82
CA ARG A 138 5.85 -8.98 6.23
C ARG A 138 6.12 -10.44 6.61
N ARG A 139 7.24 -10.70 7.29
CA ARG A 139 7.52 -12.05 7.80
C ARG A 139 6.39 -12.46 8.74
N ALA A 140 5.68 -13.52 8.42
CA ALA A 140 4.70 -14.11 9.32
C ALA A 140 5.43 -14.61 10.58
N SER A 141 4.96 -14.22 11.74
CA SER A 141 5.53 -14.70 13.02
C SER A 141 5.16 -16.16 13.29
N SER A 142 4.05 -16.61 12.74
CA SER A 142 3.59 -18.00 12.63
C SER A 142 2.25 -18.02 11.89
N GLY A 143 2.01 -18.99 11.03
CA GLY A 143 0.75 -19.15 10.32
C GLY A 143 0.88 -20.21 9.23
N GLY A 144 -0.18 -20.98 9.02
CA GLY A 144 -0.35 -21.86 7.88
C GLY A 144 -1.44 -21.31 6.97
N SER A 145 -1.36 -21.57 5.68
CA SER A 145 -2.43 -21.27 4.74
C SER A 145 -3.02 -22.55 4.17
N LEU A 146 -4.35 -22.56 4.01
CA LEU A 146 -5.07 -23.66 3.37
C LEU A 146 -5.85 -23.09 2.19
N GLY A 147 -5.59 -23.61 1.02
CA GLY A 147 -6.29 -23.20 -0.20
C GLY A 147 -7.01 -24.37 -0.87
N PHE A 148 -8.17 -24.08 -1.44
CA PHE A 148 -8.95 -25.01 -2.24
C PHE A 148 -9.11 -24.46 -3.64
N ASN A 149 -8.86 -25.29 -4.64
CA ASN A 149 -9.17 -24.97 -6.02
C ASN A 149 -10.08 -26.03 -6.59
N LEU A 150 -11.27 -25.61 -6.98
CA LEU A 150 -12.30 -26.48 -7.56
C LEU A 150 -12.60 -25.98 -8.96
N THR A 151 -12.13 -26.69 -9.97
CA THR A 151 -12.45 -26.40 -11.37
C THR A 151 -13.31 -27.53 -11.93
N ASN A 152 -14.60 -27.27 -12.06
CA ASN A 152 -15.55 -28.23 -12.62
C ASN A 152 -16.13 -27.70 -13.93
N ALA A 153 -15.97 -28.48 -15.00
CA ALA A 153 -16.64 -28.21 -16.25
C ALA A 153 -18.01 -28.94 -16.26
N LEU A 154 -19.09 -28.17 -16.39
CA LEU A 154 -20.48 -28.69 -16.38
C LEU A 154 -20.81 -29.61 -17.57
N THR A 155 -20.04 -29.57 -18.62
CA THR A 155 -20.32 -30.30 -19.90
C THR A 155 -19.34 -31.42 -20.23
N THR A 156 -18.23 -31.53 -19.52
CA THR A 156 -17.24 -32.61 -19.73
C THR A 156 -16.86 -33.21 -18.39
N LYS A 157 -16.67 -34.51 -18.32
CA LYS A 157 -16.26 -35.24 -17.11
C LYS A 157 -14.83 -34.91 -16.62
N LEU A 158 -14.31 -33.76 -16.98
CA LEU A 158 -13.00 -33.29 -16.63
C LEU A 158 -13.14 -32.23 -15.53
N GLY A 159 -12.81 -32.59 -14.33
CA GLY A 159 -12.66 -31.68 -13.18
C GLY A 159 -11.35 -31.95 -12.47
N SER A 160 -10.64 -30.91 -12.04
CA SER A 160 -9.50 -31.03 -11.15
C SER A 160 -9.83 -30.37 -9.82
N ASN A 161 -9.52 -31.07 -8.73
CA ASN A 161 -9.67 -30.58 -7.39
C ASN A 161 -8.29 -30.61 -6.73
N ASP A 162 -7.78 -29.46 -6.37
CA ASP A 162 -6.49 -29.33 -5.73
C ASP A 162 -6.67 -28.74 -4.34
N VAL A 163 -6.05 -29.35 -3.35
CA VAL A 163 -6.01 -28.89 -1.96
C VAL A 163 -4.56 -28.64 -1.57
N TYR A 164 -4.30 -27.48 -1.02
CA TYR A 164 -2.96 -27.06 -0.65
C TYR A 164 -2.90 -26.67 0.81
N ALA A 165 -1.80 -27.01 1.46
CA ALA A 165 -1.46 -26.55 2.81
C ALA A 165 0.01 -26.16 2.84
N SER A 166 0.32 -25.03 3.46
CA SER A 166 1.68 -24.56 3.69
C SER A 166 1.84 -24.04 5.13
#